data_05154d54aacc605eb705795b1a8d4bfa
#
_entry.id   05154d54aacc605eb705795b1a8d4bfa
#
_cell.length_a   1.000
_cell.length_b   1.000
_cell.length_c   1.000
_cell.angle_alpha   90.00
_cell.angle_beta   90.00
_cell.angle_gamma   90.00
#
_symmetry.space_group_name_H-M   'P 1'
#
loop_
_entity.id
_entity.type
_entity.pdbx_description
1 polymer ?
#
loop_
_entity_poly.entity_id
_entity_poly.type
_entity_poly.pdbx_seq_one_letter_code
_entity_poly.pdbx_strand_id
1 'polypeptide(L)'
;MASPTKPGTIEAPPAINSLSATQWTRPDYQLPVPSLQFLFHLECDMEDFHHIGQGPFGNRSTVIFKGGRFEGPRMRGTILPGGGDWEIVQDHDDIQTAHLNTRYNLQTHDGAIIYIQTTGTRTGKRSVLEKLGEDKSITPDQFRMRLNLTLESGDPRYSWVNDGVFIASSGRSGTQVIYDAYQVL
;
A
#
# COMPACT_ATOMS: atom_id res chain seq x y z
N MET A 1 1.95 38.55 -4.30
CA MET A 1 2.84 37.58 -4.93
C MET A 1 2.45 36.21 -4.41
N ALA A 2 1.81 35.39 -5.26
CA ALA A 2 1.41 34.03 -4.89
C ALA A 2 2.67 33.15 -4.88
N SER A 3 2.89 32.42 -3.78
CA SER A 3 3.96 31.41 -3.70
C SER A 3 3.77 30.35 -4.78
N PRO A 4 4.84 29.89 -5.45
CA PRO A 4 4.72 28.84 -6.44
C PRO A 4 4.24 27.55 -5.79
N THR A 5 3.10 27.04 -6.24
CA THR A 5 2.62 25.69 -5.93
C THR A 5 3.68 24.68 -6.35
N LYS A 6 4.10 23.80 -5.41
CA LYS A 6 5.04 22.71 -5.71
C LYS A 6 4.46 21.86 -6.84
N PRO A 7 5.19 21.64 -7.96
CA PRO A 7 4.71 20.80 -9.04
C PRO A 7 4.63 19.34 -8.56
N GLY A 8 3.46 18.72 -8.69
CA GLY A 8 3.28 17.29 -8.50
C GLY A 8 2.46 16.82 -7.31
N THR A 9 2.05 17.70 -6.41
CA THR A 9 1.17 17.32 -5.30
C THR A 9 -0.21 17.00 -5.83
N ILE A 10 -0.68 15.76 -5.65
CA ILE A 10 -2.09 15.42 -5.86
C ILE A 10 -2.83 16.06 -4.69
N GLU A 11 -3.60 17.11 -4.96
CA GLU A 11 -4.53 17.62 -3.97
C GLU A 11 -5.47 16.48 -3.57
N ALA A 12 -5.51 16.16 -2.28
CA ALA A 12 -6.57 15.34 -1.75
C ALA A 12 -7.90 16.01 -2.11
N PRO A 13 -8.93 15.25 -2.54
CA PRO A 13 -10.27 15.83 -2.69
C PRO A 13 -10.61 16.59 -1.42
N PRO A 14 -11.29 17.74 -1.52
CA PRO A 14 -11.63 18.53 -0.34
C PRO A 14 -12.25 17.60 0.69
N ALA A 15 -11.65 17.57 1.86
CA ALA A 15 -12.23 16.81 2.95
C ALA A 15 -13.67 17.29 3.13
N ILE A 16 -14.63 16.37 3.18
CA ILE A 16 -16.02 16.67 3.53
C ILE A 16 -16.05 16.97 5.04
N ASN A 17 -15.26 17.96 5.44
CA ASN A 17 -15.05 18.33 6.84
C ASN A 17 -16.24 19.01 7.50
N SER A 18 -17.31 19.29 6.73
CA SER A 18 -18.48 19.99 7.25
C SER A 18 -19.71 19.12 7.43
N LEU A 19 -19.67 17.89 6.94
CA LEU A 19 -20.75 16.96 7.19
C LEU A 19 -20.47 16.28 8.52
N SER A 20 -21.03 16.81 9.61
CA SER A 20 -21.09 16.02 10.84
C SER A 20 -21.73 14.68 10.46
N ALA A 21 -21.18 13.56 10.94
CA ALA A 21 -21.77 12.24 10.73
C ALA A 21 -23.28 12.23 11.04
N THR A 22 -23.74 13.13 11.88
CA THR A 22 -25.13 13.35 12.27
C THR A 22 -26.07 13.78 11.15
N GLN A 23 -25.59 14.32 10.03
CA GLN A 23 -26.46 14.74 8.92
C GLN A 23 -26.92 13.56 8.03
N TRP A 24 -26.16 12.46 8.05
CA TRP A 24 -26.41 11.29 7.18
C TRP A 24 -26.62 9.99 7.93
N THR A 25 -26.49 10.02 9.27
CA THR A 25 -26.70 8.86 10.15
C THR A 25 -28.03 8.97 10.88
N ARG A 26 -28.56 7.83 11.29
CA ARG A 26 -29.72 7.79 12.19
C ARG A 26 -29.33 8.41 13.53
N PRO A 27 -30.05 9.43 14.02
CA PRO A 27 -29.70 10.09 15.29
C PRO A 27 -29.73 9.15 16.50
N ASP A 28 -30.56 8.08 16.43
CA ASP A 28 -30.76 7.06 17.45
C ASP A 28 -29.78 5.87 17.35
N TYR A 29 -28.90 5.86 16.34
CA TYR A 29 -27.95 4.78 16.12
C TYR A 29 -26.62 5.29 15.55
N GLN A 30 -25.74 5.70 16.44
CA GLN A 30 -24.41 6.20 16.06
C GLN A 30 -23.39 5.05 16.01
N LEU A 31 -22.71 4.92 14.89
CA LEU A 31 -21.60 3.99 14.72
C LEU A 31 -20.32 4.64 15.22
N PRO A 32 -19.45 3.90 15.94
CA PRO A 32 -18.13 4.41 16.33
C PRO A 32 -17.29 4.73 15.09
N VAL A 33 -16.58 5.84 15.14
CA VAL A 33 -15.60 6.18 14.09
C VAL A 33 -14.37 5.31 14.27
N PRO A 34 -13.93 4.56 13.23
CA PRO A 34 -12.73 3.75 13.32
C PRO A 34 -11.48 4.60 13.62
N SER A 35 -10.58 4.05 14.42
CA SER A 35 -9.25 4.60 14.64
C SER A 35 -8.16 3.71 14.03
N LEU A 36 -6.97 4.26 13.85
CA LEU A 36 -5.83 3.53 13.28
C LEU A 36 -4.78 3.30 14.36
N GLN A 37 -4.36 2.05 14.50
CA GLN A 37 -3.23 1.67 15.33
C GLN A 37 -2.08 1.18 14.46
N PHE A 38 -0.88 1.76 14.64
CA PHE A 38 0.32 1.32 13.93
C PHE A 38 0.60 -0.16 14.18
N LEU A 39 0.81 -0.90 13.10
CA LEU A 39 1.03 -2.34 13.14
C LEU A 39 2.49 -2.70 12.91
N PHE A 40 3.06 -2.30 11.79
CA PHE A 40 4.48 -2.46 11.44
C PHE A 40 4.88 -1.56 10.27
N HIS A 41 6.18 -1.27 10.22
CA HIS A 41 6.88 -0.76 9.05
C HIS A 41 7.43 -1.93 8.24
N LEU A 42 7.38 -1.85 6.91
CA LEU A 42 7.86 -2.90 6.01
C LEU A 42 8.67 -2.30 4.87
N GLU A 43 9.80 -2.94 4.57
CA GLU A 43 10.65 -2.67 3.40
C GLU A 43 10.80 -3.95 2.59
N CYS A 44 10.34 -3.94 1.34
CA CYS A 44 10.38 -5.07 0.42
C CYS A 44 11.28 -4.77 -0.76
N ASP A 45 12.30 -5.59 -0.96
CA ASP A 45 13.20 -5.55 -2.10
C ASP A 45 12.58 -6.30 -3.29
N MET A 46 12.57 -5.64 -4.45
CA MET A 46 12.02 -6.18 -5.69
C MET A 46 13.11 -6.62 -6.66
N GLU A 47 12.78 -7.59 -7.49
CA GLU A 47 13.54 -7.94 -8.70
C GLU A 47 13.08 -7.10 -9.91
N ASP A 48 13.61 -7.46 -11.07
CA ASP A 48 13.23 -6.86 -12.34
C ASP A 48 11.77 -7.16 -12.68
N PHE A 49 11.18 -6.24 -13.46
CA PHE A 49 9.82 -6.37 -13.96
C PHE A 49 9.74 -7.38 -15.11
N HIS A 50 8.75 -8.24 -15.07
CA HIS A 50 8.34 -9.04 -16.22
C HIS A 50 7.16 -8.36 -16.91
N HIS A 51 7.43 -7.65 -18.01
CA HIS A 51 6.38 -7.03 -18.81
C HIS A 51 5.60 -8.07 -19.59
N ILE A 52 4.29 -8.17 -19.33
CA ILE A 52 3.36 -9.01 -20.07
C ILE A 52 2.77 -8.22 -21.24
N GLY A 53 2.60 -6.92 -21.05
CA GLY A 53 2.12 -5.99 -22.07
C GLY A 53 0.62 -5.69 -21.97
N GLN A 54 0.09 -5.08 -23.04
CA GLN A 54 -1.30 -4.62 -23.10
C GLN A 54 -2.26 -5.82 -23.22
N GLY A 55 -3.05 -6.00 -22.18
CA GLY A 55 -4.15 -6.95 -22.13
C GLY A 55 -5.52 -6.27 -22.12
N PRO A 56 -6.62 -7.03 -21.98
CA PRO A 56 -7.97 -6.49 -21.99
C PRO A 56 -8.29 -5.57 -20.78
N PHE A 57 -7.50 -5.66 -19.71
CA PHE A 57 -7.71 -4.88 -18.46
C PHE A 57 -6.67 -3.77 -18.27
N GLY A 58 -5.73 -3.59 -19.18
CA GLY A 58 -4.65 -2.61 -19.09
C GLY A 58 -3.27 -3.21 -19.34
N ASN A 59 -2.22 -2.45 -19.13
CA ASN A 59 -0.84 -2.88 -19.28
C ASN A 59 -0.42 -3.68 -18.03
N ARG A 60 -0.17 -4.96 -18.20
CA ARG A 60 0.13 -5.90 -17.11
C ARG A 60 1.62 -6.13 -16.95
N SER A 61 2.05 -6.18 -15.71
CA SER A 61 3.40 -6.55 -15.32
C SER A 61 3.39 -7.46 -14.09
N THR A 62 4.46 -8.22 -13.91
CA THR A 62 4.72 -8.98 -12.69
C THR A 62 6.04 -8.52 -12.11
N VAL A 63 6.07 -8.31 -10.81
CA VAL A 63 7.26 -7.95 -10.03
C VAL A 63 7.49 -9.03 -9.00
N ILE A 64 8.66 -9.65 -9.00
CA ILE A 64 9.01 -10.68 -8.02
C ILE A 64 9.70 -10.03 -6.82
N PHE A 65 9.40 -10.52 -5.62
CA PHE A 65 9.99 -10.05 -4.37
C PHE A 65 11.20 -10.90 -3.99
N LYS A 66 12.34 -10.24 -3.73
CA LYS A 66 13.59 -10.87 -3.26
C LYS A 66 13.54 -11.20 -1.79
N GLY A 67 12.78 -10.44 -1.03
CA GLY A 67 12.73 -10.49 0.42
C GLY A 67 12.62 -9.10 1.01
N GLY A 68 13.06 -8.95 2.25
CA GLY A 68 13.02 -7.69 2.97
C GLY A 68 12.80 -7.88 4.46
N ARG A 69 12.35 -6.83 5.12
CA ARG A 69 12.14 -6.83 6.58
C ARG A 69 10.84 -6.13 6.96
N PHE A 70 10.36 -6.46 8.14
CA PHE A 70 9.28 -5.70 8.77
C PHE A 70 9.51 -5.61 10.28
N GLU A 71 9.05 -4.52 10.89
CA GLU A 71 9.19 -4.28 12.31
C GLU A 71 8.05 -3.44 12.86
N GLY A 72 7.48 -3.88 13.97
CA GLY A 72 6.41 -3.20 14.69
C GLY A 72 6.31 -3.61 16.15
N PRO A 73 5.39 -3.02 16.90
CA PRO A 73 5.28 -3.24 18.35
C PRO A 73 4.93 -4.67 18.74
N ARG A 74 4.20 -5.40 17.89
CA ARG A 74 3.68 -6.74 18.18
C ARG A 74 4.35 -7.84 17.36
N MET A 75 5.05 -7.49 16.27
CA MET A 75 5.67 -8.47 15.38
C MET A 75 6.80 -7.85 14.57
N ARG A 76 7.83 -8.63 14.30
CA ARG A 76 8.98 -8.27 13.47
C ARG A 76 9.55 -9.50 12.79
N GLY A 77 10.29 -9.32 11.70
CA GLY A 77 10.89 -10.43 10.98
C GLY A 77 11.32 -10.08 9.57
N THR A 78 11.25 -11.06 8.69
CA THR A 78 11.69 -10.96 7.30
C THR A 78 10.57 -11.29 6.33
N ILE A 79 10.66 -10.74 5.13
CA ILE A 79 9.84 -11.14 3.99
C ILE A 79 10.54 -12.31 3.32
N LEU A 80 9.82 -13.41 3.10
CA LEU A 80 10.37 -14.56 2.38
C LEU A 80 10.39 -14.29 0.87
N PRO A 81 11.44 -14.72 0.16
CA PRO A 81 11.48 -14.58 -1.30
C PRO A 81 10.44 -15.44 -1.99
N GLY A 82 10.10 -15.12 -3.24
CA GLY A 82 9.19 -15.89 -4.09
C GLY A 82 7.75 -15.37 -4.15
N GLY A 83 7.41 -14.34 -3.37
CA GLY A 83 6.18 -13.59 -3.58
C GLY A 83 6.30 -12.57 -4.71
N GLY A 84 5.21 -11.86 -5.00
CA GLY A 84 5.25 -10.84 -6.05
C GLY A 84 4.00 -9.99 -6.14
N ASP A 85 4.04 -9.04 -7.07
CA ASP A 85 2.93 -8.18 -7.47
C ASP A 85 2.52 -8.47 -8.91
N TRP A 86 1.25 -8.68 -9.16
CA TRP A 86 0.63 -8.84 -10.49
C TRP A 86 -0.14 -7.58 -10.84
N GLU A 87 0.60 -6.49 -11.04
CA GLU A 87 -0.01 -5.17 -11.26
C GLU A 87 -0.63 -5.02 -12.65
N ILE A 88 -1.63 -4.15 -12.74
CA ILE A 88 -2.20 -3.66 -13.98
C ILE A 88 -2.10 -2.14 -13.96
N VAL A 89 -1.47 -1.58 -14.99
CA VAL A 89 -1.32 -0.13 -15.13
C VAL A 89 -2.33 0.37 -16.17
N GLN A 90 -3.05 1.41 -15.80
CA GLN A 90 -4.00 2.13 -16.65
C GLN A 90 -3.64 3.62 -16.67
N ASP A 91 -3.75 4.21 -17.85
CA ASP A 91 -3.54 5.63 -18.06
C ASP A 91 -4.87 6.29 -18.38
N HIS A 92 -5.11 7.44 -17.75
CA HIS A 92 -6.22 8.33 -18.05
C HIS A 92 -5.69 9.76 -18.09
N ASP A 93 -5.61 10.34 -19.29
CA ASP A 93 -4.98 11.63 -19.57
C ASP A 93 -3.50 11.67 -19.08
N ASP A 94 -3.18 12.58 -18.17
CA ASP A 94 -1.85 12.70 -17.54
C ASP A 94 -1.70 11.90 -16.24
N ILE A 95 -2.76 11.22 -15.80
CA ILE A 95 -2.77 10.39 -14.59
C ILE A 95 -2.54 8.92 -14.95
N GLN A 96 -1.62 8.30 -14.23
CA GLN A 96 -1.40 6.86 -14.27
C GLN A 96 -1.87 6.23 -12.96
N THR A 97 -2.53 5.09 -13.08
CA THR A 97 -2.93 4.28 -11.92
C THR A 97 -2.47 2.85 -12.11
N ALA A 98 -1.66 2.35 -11.18
CA ALA A 98 -1.36 0.93 -11.05
C ALA A 98 -2.30 0.31 -10.02
N HIS A 99 -3.01 -0.74 -10.42
CA HIS A 99 -3.79 -1.62 -9.55
C HIS A 99 -2.90 -2.75 -9.09
N LEU A 100 -2.63 -2.78 -7.79
CA LEU A 100 -1.69 -3.68 -7.14
C LEU A 100 -2.41 -4.91 -6.60
N ASN A 101 -1.79 -6.07 -6.75
CA ASN A 101 -2.32 -7.34 -6.25
C ASN A 101 -1.16 -8.28 -5.90
N THR A 102 -0.70 -8.18 -4.67
CA THR A 102 0.48 -8.89 -4.19
C THR A 102 0.12 -10.11 -3.35
N ARG A 103 0.99 -11.11 -3.34
CA ARG A 103 0.97 -12.21 -2.38
C ARG A 103 2.38 -12.59 -2.02
N TYR A 104 2.65 -12.73 -0.72
CA TYR A 104 3.95 -13.15 -0.19
C TYR A 104 3.81 -13.64 1.24
N ASN A 105 4.91 -14.11 1.82
CA ASN A 105 4.93 -14.61 3.18
C ASN A 105 5.92 -13.82 4.03
N LEU A 106 5.54 -13.59 5.27
CA LEU A 106 6.40 -13.06 6.31
C LEU A 106 6.85 -14.21 7.22
N GLN A 107 8.10 -14.18 7.68
CA GLN A 107 8.56 -15.02 8.76
C GLN A 107 8.92 -14.15 9.96
N THR A 108 8.25 -14.38 11.07
CA THR A 108 8.54 -13.67 12.32
C THR A 108 9.87 -14.10 12.91
N HIS A 109 10.43 -13.26 13.79
CA HIS A 109 11.72 -13.53 14.48
C HIS A 109 11.71 -14.83 15.32
N ASP A 110 10.53 -15.32 15.68
CA ASP A 110 10.31 -16.55 16.45
C ASP A 110 9.76 -17.71 15.60
N GLY A 111 9.86 -17.58 14.25
CA GLY A 111 9.66 -18.64 13.26
C GLY A 111 8.24 -18.84 12.76
N ALA A 112 7.25 -18.08 13.22
CA ALA A 112 5.89 -18.17 12.68
C ALA A 112 5.84 -17.66 11.24
N ILE A 113 5.00 -18.30 10.42
CA ILE A 113 4.72 -17.85 9.05
C ILE A 113 3.38 -17.10 9.03
N ILE A 114 3.39 -15.95 8.39
CA ILE A 114 2.21 -15.14 8.15
C ILE A 114 2.06 -14.95 6.64
N TYR A 115 0.96 -15.42 6.08
CA TYR A 115 0.55 -15.07 4.73
C TYR A 115 0.12 -13.62 4.69
N ILE A 116 0.52 -12.89 3.65
CA ILE A 116 0.05 -11.54 3.41
C ILE A 116 -0.35 -11.37 1.95
N GLN A 117 -1.52 -10.79 1.75
CA GLN A 117 -1.98 -10.29 0.48
C GLN A 117 -2.22 -8.80 0.60
N THR A 118 -1.73 -8.01 -0.37
CA THR A 118 -2.11 -6.60 -0.46
C THR A 118 -2.82 -6.33 -1.77
N THR A 119 -3.85 -5.51 -1.72
CA THR A 119 -4.53 -4.95 -2.88
C THR A 119 -4.62 -3.44 -2.71
N GLY A 120 -4.60 -2.71 -3.81
CA GLY A 120 -4.71 -1.26 -3.71
C GLY A 120 -4.31 -0.54 -4.98
N THR A 121 -4.01 0.73 -4.86
CA THR A 121 -3.64 1.55 -6.01
C THR A 121 -2.42 2.42 -5.72
N ARG A 122 -1.60 2.58 -6.75
CA ARG A 122 -0.59 3.64 -6.85
C ARG A 122 -1.03 4.57 -7.97
N THR A 123 -1.36 5.82 -7.65
CA THR A 123 -1.88 6.80 -8.61
C THR A 123 -1.13 8.12 -8.51
N GLY A 124 -0.89 8.76 -9.65
CA GLY A 124 -0.19 10.03 -9.73
C GLY A 124 0.01 10.49 -11.17
N LYS A 125 0.68 11.62 -11.33
CA LYS A 125 1.06 12.07 -12.66
C LYS A 125 1.98 11.06 -13.34
N ARG A 126 1.68 10.73 -14.60
CA ARG A 126 2.47 9.77 -15.37
C ARG A 126 3.96 10.15 -15.39
N SER A 127 4.26 11.44 -15.61
CA SER A 127 5.64 11.96 -15.62
C SER A 127 6.42 11.75 -14.31
N VAL A 128 5.73 11.55 -13.21
CA VAL A 128 6.31 11.20 -11.89
C VAL A 128 6.46 9.69 -11.77
N LEU A 129 5.38 8.95 -12.06
CA LEU A 129 5.33 7.51 -11.80
C LEU A 129 6.26 6.70 -12.72
N GLU A 130 6.47 7.14 -13.97
CA GLU A 130 7.41 6.49 -14.90
C GLU A 130 8.86 6.57 -14.43
N LYS A 131 9.20 7.55 -13.58
CA LYS A 131 10.57 7.75 -13.05
C LYS A 131 10.82 7.13 -11.68
N LEU A 132 9.81 6.53 -11.03
CA LEU A 132 9.91 6.03 -9.66
C LEU A 132 11.04 5.00 -9.46
N GLY A 133 11.39 4.23 -10.49
CA GLY A 133 12.47 3.25 -10.42
C GLY A 133 13.88 3.85 -10.48
N GLU A 134 14.02 5.05 -11.04
CA GLU A 134 15.30 5.67 -11.39
C GLU A 134 15.58 6.93 -10.58
N ASP A 135 14.58 7.79 -10.41
CA ASP A 135 14.71 9.09 -9.74
C ASP A 135 14.41 8.98 -8.24
N LYS A 136 15.47 8.91 -7.45
CA LYS A 136 15.40 8.85 -5.98
C LYS A 136 14.96 10.16 -5.32
N SER A 137 14.82 11.25 -6.07
CA SER A 137 14.31 12.52 -5.54
C SER A 137 12.79 12.55 -5.44
N ILE A 138 12.11 11.58 -6.05
CA ILE A 138 10.65 11.45 -5.95
C ILE A 138 10.29 10.92 -4.56
N THR A 139 9.50 11.72 -3.86
CA THR A 139 9.05 11.42 -2.49
C THR A 139 7.60 10.94 -2.47
N PRO A 140 7.15 10.19 -1.42
CA PRO A 140 5.80 9.62 -1.36
C PRO A 140 4.65 10.63 -1.32
N ASP A 141 4.92 11.93 -1.13
CA ASP A 141 3.94 13.01 -1.21
C ASP A 141 3.65 13.47 -2.64
N GLN A 142 4.47 13.07 -3.62
CA GLN A 142 4.27 13.40 -5.03
C GLN A 142 3.32 12.44 -5.77
N PHE A 143 2.94 11.34 -5.12
CA PHE A 143 1.96 10.38 -5.63
C PHE A 143 1.19 9.77 -4.44
N ARG A 144 0.17 9.01 -4.72
CA ARG A 144 -0.60 8.33 -3.68
C ARG A 144 -0.54 6.82 -3.88
N MET A 145 -0.12 6.10 -2.83
CA MET A 145 -0.14 4.64 -2.79
C MET A 145 -0.79 4.19 -1.49
N ARG A 146 -1.91 3.47 -1.60
CA ARG A 146 -2.69 2.96 -0.46
C ARG A 146 -3.06 1.52 -0.69
N LEU A 147 -2.94 0.74 0.38
CA LEU A 147 -3.16 -0.71 0.33
C LEU A 147 -4.19 -1.14 1.37
N ASN A 148 -4.97 -2.14 1.01
CA ASN A 148 -5.67 -3.01 1.95
C ASN A 148 -4.80 -4.25 2.15
N LEU A 149 -4.70 -4.73 3.38
CA LEU A 149 -3.93 -5.92 3.71
C LEU A 149 -4.86 -7.02 4.25
N THR A 150 -4.63 -8.24 3.78
CA THR A 150 -5.15 -9.46 4.41
C THR A 150 -3.97 -10.18 5.02
N LEU A 151 -4.05 -10.50 6.30
CA LEU A 151 -3.05 -11.26 7.04
C LEU A 151 -3.68 -12.56 7.52
N GLU A 152 -2.92 -13.67 7.43
CA GLU A 152 -3.39 -14.98 7.88
C GLU A 152 -2.23 -15.76 8.50
N SER A 153 -2.46 -16.36 9.66
CA SER A 153 -1.49 -17.24 10.31
C SER A 153 -2.19 -18.41 10.99
N GLY A 154 -1.62 -19.61 10.82
CA GLY A 154 -2.02 -20.79 11.57
C GLY A 154 -1.32 -20.91 12.93
N ASP A 155 -0.38 -20.03 13.26
CA ASP A 155 0.31 -20.04 14.54
C ASP A 155 -0.56 -19.37 15.62
N PRO A 156 -0.87 -20.04 16.73
CA PRO A 156 -1.72 -19.48 17.79
C PRO A 156 -1.23 -18.15 18.38
N ARG A 157 0.08 -17.90 18.37
CA ARG A 157 0.67 -16.64 18.88
C ARG A 157 0.30 -15.44 18.02
N TYR A 158 -0.04 -15.69 16.75
CA TYR A 158 -0.38 -14.67 15.76
C TYR A 158 -1.82 -14.79 15.25
N SER A 159 -2.67 -15.63 15.85
CA SER A 159 -4.07 -15.81 15.42
C SER A 159 -4.88 -14.51 15.36
N TRP A 160 -4.51 -13.51 16.14
CA TRP A 160 -5.14 -12.19 16.15
C TRP A 160 -5.07 -11.44 14.81
N VAL A 161 -4.17 -11.81 13.90
CA VAL A 161 -4.14 -11.20 12.56
C VAL A 161 -5.28 -11.68 11.68
N ASN A 162 -5.87 -12.85 11.97
CA ASN A 162 -6.90 -13.46 11.14
C ASN A 162 -8.23 -12.70 11.17
N ASP A 163 -8.48 -11.96 12.27
CA ASP A 163 -9.75 -11.26 12.51
C ASP A 163 -9.60 -9.74 12.32
N GLY A 164 -8.41 -9.27 11.94
CA GLY A 164 -8.11 -7.85 11.80
C GLY A 164 -8.50 -7.26 10.44
N VAL A 165 -8.80 -5.98 10.43
CA VAL A 165 -8.88 -5.16 9.21
C VAL A 165 -7.64 -4.27 9.16
N PHE A 166 -6.92 -4.30 8.04
CA PHE A 166 -5.63 -3.62 7.93
C PHE A 166 -5.54 -2.80 6.66
N ILE A 167 -4.90 -1.64 6.77
CA ILE A 167 -4.60 -0.75 5.64
C ILE A 167 -3.14 -0.31 5.71
N ALA A 168 -2.59 0.21 4.60
CA ALA A 168 -1.27 0.81 4.63
C ALA A 168 -1.15 2.09 3.80
N SER A 169 -0.26 2.96 4.27
CA SER A 169 0.29 4.08 3.52
C SER A 169 1.65 3.67 2.98
N SER A 170 1.81 3.73 1.67
CA SER A 170 2.95 3.16 0.96
C SER A 170 3.67 4.16 0.09
N GLY A 171 4.93 3.83 -0.22
CA GLY A 171 5.78 4.50 -1.17
C GLY A 171 6.69 3.51 -1.91
N ARG A 172 7.40 4.01 -2.90
CA ARG A 172 8.44 3.29 -3.62
C ARG A 172 9.69 4.15 -3.69
N SER A 173 10.84 3.57 -3.46
CA SER A 173 12.14 4.20 -3.63
C SER A 173 13.06 3.25 -4.42
N GLY A 174 13.30 3.57 -5.69
CA GLY A 174 14.07 2.68 -6.58
C GLY A 174 13.45 1.30 -6.71
N THR A 175 14.21 0.26 -6.30
CA THR A 175 13.79 -1.15 -6.32
C THR A 175 13.13 -1.60 -5.02
N GLN A 176 12.77 -0.68 -4.13
CA GLN A 176 12.21 -1.00 -2.82
C GLN A 176 10.80 -0.43 -2.68
N VAL A 177 9.86 -1.25 -2.23
CA VAL A 177 8.54 -0.80 -1.74
C VAL A 177 8.60 -0.69 -0.23
N ILE A 178 8.13 0.44 0.29
CA ILE A 178 8.14 0.76 1.71
C ILE A 178 6.72 1.12 2.12
N TYR A 179 6.25 0.59 3.26
CA TYR A 179 4.96 1.01 3.79
C TYR A 179 4.83 0.86 5.29
N ASP A 180 3.97 1.70 5.86
CA ASP A 180 3.49 1.62 7.22
C ASP A 180 2.09 1.01 7.22
N ALA A 181 1.94 -0.12 7.90
CA ALA A 181 0.67 -0.81 8.08
C ALA A 181 -0.01 -0.38 9.37
N TYR A 182 -1.34 -0.34 9.33
CA TYR A 182 -2.19 0.02 10.46
C TYR A 182 -3.35 -0.96 10.57
N GLN A 183 -3.68 -1.31 11.81
CA GLN A 183 -4.93 -1.98 12.15
C GLN A 183 -6.04 -0.94 12.29
N VAL A 184 -7.19 -1.22 11.72
CA VAL A 184 -8.43 -0.44 11.90
C VAL A 184 -9.15 -0.97 13.13
N LEU A 185 -9.41 -0.11 14.12
CA LEU A 185 -10.06 -0.45 15.39
C LEU A 185 -11.45 0.19 15.47
#